data_4480f597a67e6a578c43f37c9d6aa5d1
#
_entry.id   4480f597a67e6a578c43f37c9d6aa5d1
#
_cell.length_a   1.000
_cell.length_b   1.000
_cell.length_c   1.000
_cell.angle_alpha   90.00
_cell.angle_beta   90.00
_cell.angle_gamma   90.00
#
_symmetry.space_group_name_H-M   'P 1'
#
loop_
_entity.id
_entity.type
_entity.pdbx_description
1 polymer ?
#
loop_
_entity_poly.entity_id
_entity_poly.type
_entity_poly.pdbx_seq_one_letter_code
_entity_poly.pdbx_strand_id
1 'polypeptide(L)'
;NDLFMRLKDTIATQKRFLADAAHQLKTPLAGLRMQADLAQREGADADELKQSLRQIGTASIRATHTVNQLLALARAESSGASMSRQPCDLAQLTMEVIQECLSRAMDKHLDLGYEGAEPGDPGVQLHGNPTLLKELIRNLIDNAINYTPSTADFPGVITARVLADPFGKVLLLQVEDSGPGIAPAERELVFQPFYRSLGTGVDGTGLGLPIVLEIAVQHDATVSLEETRLGKTPPGTRFIVRFVTEQGATTGIF
;
A
#
# COMPACT_ATOMS: atom_id res chain seq x y z
N ASN A 1 2.79 4.40 -37.11
CA ASN A 1 3.96 3.92 -36.34
C ASN A 1 3.84 4.10 -34.81
N ASP A 2 3.21 5.16 -34.32
CA ASP A 2 3.06 5.45 -32.89
C ASP A 2 2.22 4.38 -32.16
N LEU A 3 1.08 3.97 -32.72
CA LEU A 3 0.22 2.92 -32.17
C LEU A 3 0.96 1.57 -32.02
N PHE A 4 1.79 1.23 -33.00
CA PHE A 4 2.56 -0.01 -32.98
C PHE A 4 3.68 0.01 -31.93
N MET A 5 4.31 1.17 -31.72
CA MET A 5 5.29 1.36 -30.66
C MET A 5 4.63 1.24 -29.28
N ARG A 6 3.50 1.91 -29.06
CA ARG A 6 2.75 1.82 -27.79
C ARG A 6 2.30 0.39 -27.51
N LEU A 7 1.81 -0.34 -28.52
CA LEU A 7 1.42 -1.74 -28.34
C LEU A 7 2.62 -2.61 -27.96
N LYS A 8 3.76 -2.41 -28.60
CA LYS A 8 5.00 -3.14 -28.30
C LYS A 8 5.49 -2.86 -26.87
N ASP A 9 5.44 -1.60 -26.45
CA ASP A 9 5.86 -1.20 -25.10
C ASP A 9 4.90 -1.77 -24.03
N THR A 10 3.59 -1.77 -24.31
CA THR A 10 2.60 -2.40 -23.42
C THR A 10 2.84 -3.90 -23.27
N ILE A 11 3.09 -4.61 -24.39
CA ILE A 11 3.37 -6.05 -24.36
C ILE A 11 4.68 -6.34 -23.61
N ALA A 12 5.72 -5.51 -23.81
CA ALA A 12 6.99 -5.65 -23.12
C ALA A 12 6.85 -5.46 -21.60
N THR A 13 6.10 -4.45 -21.19
CA THR A 13 5.79 -4.16 -19.78
C THR A 13 5.00 -5.31 -19.15
N GLN A 14 3.97 -5.81 -19.84
CA GLN A 14 3.16 -6.94 -19.37
C GLN A 14 3.99 -8.23 -19.23
N LYS A 15 4.88 -8.52 -20.17
CA LYS A 15 5.79 -9.68 -20.08
C LYS A 15 6.75 -9.56 -18.88
N ARG A 16 7.30 -8.38 -18.65
CA ARG A 16 8.17 -8.12 -17.50
C ARG A 16 7.39 -8.30 -16.19
N PHE A 17 6.21 -7.72 -16.09
CA PHE A 17 5.33 -7.88 -14.93
C PHE A 17 5.05 -9.36 -14.62
N LEU A 18 4.68 -10.17 -15.62
CA LEU A 18 4.42 -11.61 -15.43
C LEU A 18 5.68 -12.38 -14.99
N ALA A 19 6.86 -12.05 -15.53
CA ALA A 19 8.11 -12.68 -15.12
C ALA A 19 8.47 -12.35 -13.67
N ASP A 20 8.32 -11.09 -13.27
CA ASP A 20 8.59 -10.61 -11.93
C ASP A 20 7.58 -11.19 -10.92
N ALA A 21 6.29 -11.26 -11.27
CA ALA A 21 5.24 -11.90 -10.48
C ALA A 21 5.55 -13.39 -10.23
N ALA A 22 5.95 -14.11 -11.29
CA ALA A 22 6.34 -15.51 -11.17
C ALA A 22 7.56 -15.70 -10.25
N HIS A 23 8.53 -14.77 -10.32
CA HIS A 23 9.70 -14.79 -9.45
C HIS A 23 9.33 -14.53 -7.99
N GLN A 24 8.48 -13.55 -7.73
CA GLN A 24 7.99 -13.20 -6.39
C GLN A 24 7.15 -14.32 -5.74
N LEU A 25 6.43 -15.11 -6.53
CA LEU A 25 5.71 -16.30 -6.04
C LEU A 25 6.64 -17.49 -5.81
N LYS A 26 7.66 -17.68 -6.66
CA LYS A 26 8.59 -18.81 -6.54
C LYS A 26 9.34 -18.81 -5.21
N THR A 27 9.74 -17.64 -4.71
CA THR A 27 10.51 -17.50 -3.46
C THR A 27 9.77 -18.03 -2.23
N PRO A 28 8.54 -17.57 -1.88
CA PRO A 28 7.80 -18.10 -0.74
C PRO A 28 7.43 -19.58 -0.93
N LEU A 29 7.11 -20.02 -2.16
CA LEU A 29 6.80 -21.42 -2.44
C LEU A 29 8.02 -22.34 -2.25
N ALA A 30 9.21 -21.89 -2.64
CA ALA A 30 10.45 -22.62 -2.37
C ALA A 30 10.73 -22.71 -0.86
N GLY A 31 10.49 -21.63 -0.11
CA GLY A 31 10.58 -21.62 1.35
C GLY A 31 9.60 -22.59 2.00
N LEU A 32 8.34 -22.60 1.56
CA LEU A 32 7.32 -23.55 2.02
C LEU A 32 7.77 -25.00 1.82
N ARG A 33 8.25 -25.32 0.61
CA ARG A 33 8.73 -26.67 0.28
C ARG A 33 9.91 -27.08 1.16
N MET A 34 10.92 -26.20 1.29
CA MET A 34 12.09 -26.47 2.13
C MET A 34 11.71 -26.75 3.59
N GLN A 35 10.78 -25.98 4.17
CA GLN A 35 10.33 -26.18 5.55
C GLN A 35 9.49 -27.47 5.70
N ALA A 36 8.69 -27.82 4.69
CA ALA A 36 7.97 -29.09 4.67
C ALA A 36 8.92 -30.29 4.59
N ASP A 37 9.97 -30.21 3.76
CA ASP A 37 11.01 -31.24 3.66
C ASP A 37 11.78 -31.41 4.98
N LEU A 38 12.08 -30.29 5.68
CA LEU A 38 12.72 -30.31 7.01
C LEU A 38 11.80 -30.94 8.08
N ALA A 39 10.51 -30.62 8.07
CA ALA A 39 9.53 -31.16 9.01
C ALA A 39 9.30 -32.69 8.82
N GLN A 40 9.55 -33.21 7.62
CA GLN A 40 9.43 -34.64 7.30
C GLN A 40 10.70 -35.45 7.53
N ARG A 41 11.77 -34.84 8.03
CA ARG A 41 13.04 -35.49 8.26
C ARG A 41 12.92 -36.52 9.40
N GLU A 42 13.42 -37.72 9.20
CA GLU A 42 13.51 -38.73 10.28
C GLU A 42 14.43 -38.21 11.39
N GLY A 43 13.93 -38.25 12.64
CA GLY A 43 14.67 -37.79 13.81
C GLY A 43 14.51 -36.34 14.18
N ALA A 44 13.64 -35.58 13.48
CA ALA A 44 13.29 -34.21 13.91
C ALA A 44 12.62 -34.21 15.29
N ASP A 45 13.10 -33.37 16.21
CA ASP A 45 12.48 -33.23 17.52
C ASP A 45 11.20 -32.37 17.46
N ALA A 46 10.45 -32.34 18.58
CA ALA A 46 9.17 -31.63 18.63
C ALA A 46 9.33 -30.11 18.47
N ASP A 47 10.47 -29.52 18.86
CA ASP A 47 10.71 -28.07 18.77
C ASP A 47 11.14 -27.69 17.34
N GLU A 48 11.94 -28.48 16.68
CA GLU A 48 12.27 -28.34 15.25
C GLU A 48 11.01 -28.44 14.38
N LEU A 49 10.11 -29.40 14.67
CA LEU A 49 8.84 -29.54 13.98
C LEU A 49 7.95 -28.30 14.18
N LYS A 50 7.80 -27.81 15.41
CA LYS A 50 7.05 -26.59 15.71
C LYS A 50 7.62 -25.37 15.01
N GLN A 51 8.95 -25.27 14.93
CA GLN A 51 9.62 -24.17 14.23
C GLN A 51 9.35 -24.22 12.75
N SER A 52 9.48 -25.40 12.12
CA SER A 52 9.17 -25.59 10.69
C SER A 52 7.71 -25.26 10.38
N LEU A 53 6.75 -25.70 11.21
CA LEU A 53 5.34 -25.38 11.06
C LEU A 53 5.06 -23.87 11.18
N ARG A 54 5.71 -23.16 12.11
CA ARG A 54 5.59 -21.70 12.21
C ARG A 54 6.12 -21.00 10.96
N GLN A 55 7.25 -21.45 10.42
CA GLN A 55 7.84 -20.89 9.21
C GLN A 55 6.97 -21.16 7.97
N ILE A 56 6.36 -22.35 7.87
CA ILE A 56 5.36 -22.68 6.84
C ILE A 56 4.17 -21.73 6.94
N GLY A 57 3.63 -21.51 8.14
CA GLY A 57 2.53 -20.56 8.36
C GLY A 57 2.88 -19.14 7.88
N THR A 58 4.05 -18.63 8.28
CA THR A 58 4.54 -17.31 7.87
C THR A 58 4.72 -17.19 6.36
N ALA A 59 5.35 -18.20 5.73
CA ALA A 59 5.56 -18.21 4.29
C ALA A 59 4.24 -18.32 3.50
N SER A 60 3.24 -19.06 4.01
CA SER A 60 1.89 -19.14 3.43
C SER A 60 1.16 -17.78 3.47
N ILE A 61 1.22 -17.09 4.60
CA ILE A 61 0.63 -15.74 4.74
C ILE A 61 1.28 -14.78 3.73
N ARG A 62 2.61 -14.81 3.61
CA ARG A 62 3.35 -13.98 2.63
C ARG A 62 2.95 -14.29 1.19
N ALA A 63 2.85 -15.57 0.83
CA ALA A 63 2.43 -15.98 -0.51
C ALA A 63 1.01 -15.51 -0.83
N THR A 64 0.07 -15.69 0.11
CA THR A 64 -1.31 -15.22 -0.03
C THR A 64 -1.39 -13.69 -0.20
N HIS A 65 -0.60 -12.95 0.58
CA HIS A 65 -0.52 -11.49 0.45
C HIS A 65 -0.01 -11.08 -0.94
N THR A 66 1.05 -11.72 -1.45
CA THR A 66 1.58 -11.47 -2.80
C THR A 66 0.54 -11.75 -3.88
N VAL A 67 -0.19 -12.86 -3.79
CA VAL A 67 -1.27 -13.21 -4.73
C VAL A 67 -2.37 -12.15 -4.70
N ASN A 68 -2.81 -11.74 -3.51
CA ASN A 68 -3.85 -10.71 -3.37
C ASN A 68 -3.42 -9.37 -3.97
N GLN A 69 -2.16 -8.97 -3.79
CA GLN A 69 -1.61 -7.77 -4.41
C GLN A 69 -1.56 -7.86 -5.94
N LEU A 70 -1.14 -9.00 -6.50
CA LEU A 70 -1.17 -9.23 -7.95
C LEU A 70 -2.58 -9.18 -8.52
N LEU A 71 -3.55 -9.78 -7.80
CA LEU A 71 -4.96 -9.74 -8.19
C LEU A 71 -5.55 -8.32 -8.07
N ALA A 72 -5.16 -7.56 -7.05
CA ALA A 72 -5.58 -6.16 -6.89
C ALA A 72 -5.08 -5.32 -8.06
N LEU A 73 -3.79 -5.45 -8.43
CA LEU A 73 -3.22 -4.73 -9.57
C LEU A 73 -3.87 -5.15 -10.89
N ALA A 74 -4.06 -6.45 -11.14
CA ALA A 74 -4.71 -6.94 -12.35
C ALA A 74 -6.18 -6.50 -12.47
N ARG A 75 -6.92 -6.44 -11.36
CA ARG A 75 -8.29 -5.89 -11.32
C ARG A 75 -8.27 -4.39 -11.59
N ALA A 76 -7.34 -3.69 -11.00
CA ALA A 76 -7.14 -2.28 -11.21
C ALA A 76 -6.87 -1.98 -12.69
N GLU A 77 -5.92 -2.63 -13.34
CA GLU A 77 -5.63 -2.48 -14.78
C GLU A 77 -6.82 -2.84 -15.70
N SER A 78 -7.63 -3.83 -15.32
CA SER A 78 -8.75 -4.31 -16.16
C SER A 78 -10.06 -3.56 -15.95
N SER A 79 -10.22 -2.79 -14.87
CA SER A 79 -11.49 -2.16 -14.47
C SER A 79 -11.83 -0.87 -15.22
N GLY A 80 -11.08 -0.45 -16.21
CA GLY A 80 -11.28 0.80 -16.95
C GLY A 80 -12.65 1.02 -17.62
N ALA A 81 -13.56 0.03 -17.59
CA ALA A 81 -14.87 0.14 -18.25
C ALA A 81 -16.09 -0.16 -17.33
N SER A 82 -15.90 -0.67 -16.09
CA SER A 82 -17.04 -1.10 -15.25
C SER A 82 -16.78 -1.04 -13.75
N MET A 83 -16.09 -0.01 -13.27
CA MET A 83 -15.95 0.17 -11.83
C MET A 83 -17.28 0.65 -11.26
N SER A 84 -17.93 -0.17 -10.42
CA SER A 84 -19.11 0.25 -9.65
C SER A 84 -18.66 1.28 -8.62
N ARG A 85 -18.84 2.56 -8.92
CA ARG A 85 -18.63 3.67 -7.98
C ARG A 85 -19.90 3.87 -7.16
N GLN A 86 -19.75 4.05 -5.86
CA GLN A 86 -20.83 4.36 -4.94
C GLN A 86 -20.37 5.45 -3.96
N PRO A 87 -21.29 6.14 -3.28
CA PRO A 87 -20.92 7.08 -2.22
C PRO A 87 -20.11 6.36 -1.13
N CYS A 88 -18.94 6.88 -0.79
CA CYS A 88 -18.04 6.36 0.20
C CYS A 88 -17.60 7.48 1.14
N ASP A 89 -17.61 7.21 2.43
CA ASP A 89 -17.03 8.08 3.45
C ASP A 89 -15.55 7.71 3.64
N LEU A 90 -14.65 8.60 3.21
CA LEU A 90 -13.21 8.33 3.26
C LEU A 90 -12.68 8.28 4.70
N ALA A 91 -13.25 9.09 5.61
CA ALA A 91 -12.88 9.07 7.02
C ALA A 91 -13.26 7.73 7.67
N GLN A 92 -14.49 7.26 7.41
CA GLN A 92 -14.96 5.95 7.88
C GLN A 92 -14.07 4.82 7.37
N LEU A 93 -13.77 4.78 6.05
CA LEU A 93 -12.93 3.75 5.46
C LEU A 93 -11.51 3.77 6.05
N THR A 94 -10.96 4.98 6.31
CA THR A 94 -9.63 5.14 6.89
C THR A 94 -9.57 4.60 8.31
N MET A 95 -10.57 4.93 9.15
CA MET A 95 -10.65 4.43 10.52
C MET A 95 -10.81 2.92 10.58
N GLU A 96 -11.62 2.33 9.69
CA GLU A 96 -11.78 0.87 9.60
C GLU A 96 -10.45 0.18 9.29
N VAL A 97 -9.68 0.70 8.33
CA VAL A 97 -8.36 0.14 7.99
C VAL A 97 -7.35 0.32 9.11
N ILE A 98 -7.36 1.46 9.81
CA ILE A 98 -6.51 1.68 11.00
C ILE A 98 -6.81 0.61 12.05
N GLN A 99 -8.09 0.36 12.37
CA GLN A 99 -8.49 -0.67 13.34
C GLN A 99 -7.97 -2.06 12.95
N GLU A 100 -8.04 -2.42 11.67
CA GLU A 100 -7.51 -3.70 11.17
C GLU A 100 -5.98 -3.79 11.29
N CYS A 101 -5.26 -2.66 11.26
CA CYS A 101 -3.80 -2.59 11.33
C CYS A 101 -3.25 -2.44 12.75
N LEU A 102 -4.09 -2.09 13.75
CA LEU A 102 -3.66 -1.75 15.11
C LEU A 102 -2.84 -2.85 15.78
N SER A 103 -3.29 -4.11 15.74
CA SER A 103 -2.55 -5.22 16.37
C SER A 103 -1.13 -5.30 15.83
N ARG A 104 -0.96 -5.18 14.53
CA ARG A 104 0.33 -5.26 13.86
C ARG A 104 1.24 -4.06 14.13
N ALA A 105 0.65 -2.86 14.30
CA ALA A 105 1.38 -1.67 14.72
C ALA A 105 1.86 -1.81 16.17
N MET A 106 0.98 -2.31 17.07
CA MET A 106 1.33 -2.56 18.48
C MET A 106 2.43 -3.61 18.62
N ASP A 107 2.40 -4.70 17.86
CA ASP A 107 3.44 -5.74 17.86
C ASP A 107 4.82 -5.17 17.46
N LYS A 108 4.85 -4.07 16.72
CA LYS A 108 6.05 -3.34 16.32
C LYS A 108 6.35 -2.11 17.17
N HIS A 109 5.62 -1.89 18.26
CA HIS A 109 5.73 -0.70 19.14
C HIS A 109 5.52 0.63 18.40
N LEU A 110 4.66 0.65 17.38
CA LEU A 110 4.32 1.84 16.61
C LEU A 110 3.08 2.52 17.19
N ASP A 111 3.12 3.84 17.28
CA ASP A 111 1.95 4.67 17.58
C ASP A 111 1.23 4.99 16.27
N LEU A 112 0.08 4.32 16.05
CA LEU A 112 -0.75 4.48 14.87
C LEU A 112 -2.04 5.23 15.24
N GLY A 113 -2.18 6.45 14.74
CA GLY A 113 -3.30 7.33 15.04
C GLY A 113 -4.04 7.85 13.79
N TYR A 114 -5.23 8.41 14.06
CA TYR A 114 -6.07 9.12 13.09
C TYR A 114 -6.24 10.57 13.52
N GLU A 115 -6.22 11.48 12.55
CA GLU A 115 -6.51 12.90 12.74
C GLU A 115 -7.34 13.45 11.57
N GLY A 116 -8.04 14.54 11.79
CA GLY A 116 -8.77 15.27 10.74
C GLY A 116 -10.27 15.11 10.82
N ALA A 117 -10.95 15.10 9.68
CA ALA A 117 -12.41 15.04 9.60
C ALA A 117 -12.95 13.71 10.13
N GLU A 118 -14.05 13.76 10.88
CA GLU A 118 -14.71 12.58 11.41
C GLU A 118 -15.66 11.93 10.38
N PRO A 119 -15.97 10.62 10.53
CA PRO A 119 -16.99 9.96 9.71
C PRO A 119 -18.33 10.72 9.77
N GLY A 120 -18.89 11.01 8.59
CA GLY A 120 -20.14 11.77 8.47
C GLY A 120 -19.97 13.28 8.41
N ASP A 121 -18.77 13.82 8.60
CA ASP A 121 -18.50 15.25 8.45
C ASP A 121 -18.78 15.72 7.02
N PRO A 122 -19.14 17.01 6.84
CA PRO A 122 -19.28 17.58 5.51
C PRO A 122 -17.98 17.49 4.70
N GLY A 123 -18.09 17.02 3.46
CA GLY A 123 -16.97 16.95 2.50
C GLY A 123 -16.11 15.70 2.56
N VAL A 124 -16.38 14.73 3.47
CA VAL A 124 -15.66 13.44 3.53
C VAL A 124 -16.16 12.42 2.51
N GLN A 125 -17.25 12.72 1.81
CA GLN A 125 -17.87 11.81 0.84
C GLN A 125 -17.21 11.95 -0.53
N LEU A 126 -16.95 10.79 -1.16
CA LEU A 126 -16.54 10.70 -2.56
C LEU A 126 -17.27 9.56 -3.26
N HIS A 127 -17.35 9.60 -4.60
CA HIS A 127 -17.86 8.49 -5.38
C HIS A 127 -16.70 7.56 -5.78
N GLY A 128 -16.67 6.35 -5.23
CA GLY A 128 -15.59 5.40 -5.45
C GLY A 128 -15.98 3.95 -5.20
N ASN A 129 -15.02 3.07 -5.35
CA ASN A 129 -15.15 1.67 -4.97
C ASN A 129 -14.57 1.48 -3.56
N PRO A 130 -15.40 1.16 -2.55
CA PRO A 130 -14.94 1.09 -1.16
C PRO A 130 -13.88 0.00 -0.93
N THR A 131 -13.93 -1.10 -1.66
CA THR A 131 -12.95 -2.18 -1.55
C THR A 131 -11.56 -1.72 -2.05
N LEU A 132 -11.52 -1.04 -3.20
CA LEU A 132 -10.28 -0.50 -3.75
C LEU A 132 -9.74 0.65 -2.90
N LEU A 133 -10.61 1.53 -2.40
CA LEU A 133 -10.20 2.62 -1.50
C LEU A 133 -9.61 2.07 -0.20
N LYS A 134 -10.21 1.05 0.41
CA LYS A 134 -9.62 0.36 1.57
C LYS A 134 -8.27 -0.26 1.25
N GLU A 135 -8.11 -0.86 0.06
CA GLU A 135 -6.84 -1.45 -0.37
C GLU A 135 -5.76 -0.37 -0.55
N LEU A 136 -6.10 0.79 -1.13
CA LEU A 136 -5.21 1.93 -1.24
C LEU A 136 -4.73 2.40 0.15
N ILE A 137 -5.68 2.63 1.09
CA ILE A 137 -5.39 3.06 2.45
C ILE A 137 -4.50 2.04 3.16
N ARG A 138 -4.84 0.75 3.04
CA ARG A 138 -4.09 -0.37 3.63
C ARG A 138 -2.65 -0.40 3.13
N ASN A 139 -2.42 -0.28 1.81
CA ASN A 139 -1.06 -0.28 1.26
C ASN A 139 -0.22 0.88 1.77
N LEU A 140 -0.81 2.07 1.97
CA LEU A 140 -0.10 3.22 2.55
C LEU A 140 0.26 2.97 4.03
N ILE A 141 -0.70 2.49 4.83
CA ILE A 141 -0.47 2.21 6.26
C ILE A 141 0.51 1.05 6.43
N ASP A 142 0.40 -0.02 5.64
CA ASP A 142 1.32 -1.15 5.66
C ASP A 142 2.74 -0.73 5.31
N ASN A 143 2.88 0.17 4.33
CA ASN A 143 4.16 0.75 3.97
C ASN A 143 4.75 1.51 5.17
N ALA A 144 3.99 2.40 5.80
CA ALA A 144 4.41 3.12 7.00
C ALA A 144 4.82 2.16 8.13
N ILE A 145 4.01 1.13 8.45
CA ILE A 145 4.32 0.12 9.49
C ILE A 145 5.60 -0.65 9.17
N ASN A 146 5.88 -0.92 7.91
CA ASN A 146 7.05 -1.71 7.52
C ASN A 146 8.33 -0.89 7.50
N TYR A 147 8.27 0.39 7.15
CA TYR A 147 9.46 1.23 6.97
C TYR A 147 9.73 2.20 8.13
N THR A 148 8.86 2.27 9.14
CA THR A 148 9.12 3.08 10.34
C THR A 148 9.87 2.24 11.38
N PRO A 149 11.13 2.57 11.70
CA PRO A 149 11.84 1.95 12.82
C PRO A 149 11.14 2.29 14.13
N SER A 150 11.01 1.30 15.00
CA SER A 150 10.39 1.49 16.31
C SER A 150 10.94 0.54 17.34
N THR A 151 11.02 1.00 18.59
CA THR A 151 11.38 0.20 19.76
C THR A 151 10.47 0.59 20.92
N ALA A 152 10.44 -0.20 21.99
CA ALA A 152 9.65 0.11 23.18
C ALA A 152 10.04 1.45 23.81
N ASP A 153 11.34 1.83 23.78
CA ASP A 153 11.84 3.08 24.36
C ASP A 153 11.67 4.28 23.42
N PHE A 154 11.63 4.05 22.12
CA PHE A 154 11.49 5.08 21.07
C PHE A 154 10.44 4.64 20.04
N PRO A 155 9.15 4.81 20.36
CA PRO A 155 8.08 4.41 19.45
C PRO A 155 8.09 5.27 18.18
N GLY A 156 8.00 4.61 17.04
CA GLY A 156 7.74 5.27 15.78
C GLY A 156 6.29 5.73 15.71
N VAL A 157 6.02 6.81 15.00
CA VAL A 157 4.69 7.42 14.89
C VAL A 157 4.21 7.34 13.45
N ILE A 158 2.96 6.92 13.29
CA ILE A 158 2.24 6.88 12.01
C ILE A 158 0.91 7.59 12.20
N THR A 159 0.62 8.58 11.37
CA THR A 159 -0.63 9.32 11.42
C THR A 159 -1.33 9.28 10.06
N ALA A 160 -2.54 8.77 10.02
CA ALA A 160 -3.40 8.91 8.85
C ALA A 160 -4.36 10.09 9.07
N ARG A 161 -4.53 10.95 8.05
CA ARG A 161 -5.41 12.12 8.11
C ARG A 161 -6.34 12.13 6.91
N VAL A 162 -7.59 12.54 7.17
CA VAL A 162 -8.53 12.92 6.12
C VAL A 162 -8.85 14.40 6.28
N LEU A 163 -8.56 15.18 5.24
CA LEU A 163 -8.76 16.64 5.23
C LEU A 163 -9.75 16.98 4.12
N ALA A 164 -10.90 17.53 4.51
CA ALA A 164 -11.90 18.03 3.59
C ALA A 164 -11.69 19.52 3.32
N ASP A 165 -11.72 19.91 2.04
CA ASP A 165 -11.75 21.33 1.67
C ASP A 165 -13.09 21.96 2.12
N PRO A 166 -13.07 23.12 2.78
CA PRO A 166 -14.29 23.81 3.20
C PRO A 166 -15.29 24.10 2.06
N PHE A 167 -14.81 24.16 0.83
CA PHE A 167 -15.64 24.38 -0.37
C PHE A 167 -16.10 23.08 -1.03
N GLY A 168 -15.74 21.92 -0.45
CA GLY A 168 -16.13 20.60 -0.94
C GLY A 168 -15.53 20.20 -2.29
N LYS A 169 -14.45 20.85 -2.74
CA LYS A 169 -13.84 20.60 -4.06
C LYS A 169 -12.74 19.55 -4.04
N VAL A 170 -12.13 19.35 -2.90
CA VAL A 170 -10.97 18.47 -2.74
C VAL A 170 -11.09 17.72 -1.43
N LEU A 171 -10.78 16.43 -1.48
CA LEU A 171 -10.67 15.58 -0.32
C LEU A 171 -9.26 14.97 -0.33
N LEU A 172 -8.53 15.09 0.77
CA LEU A 172 -7.17 14.60 0.90
C LEU A 172 -7.13 13.44 1.89
N LEU A 173 -6.47 12.37 1.50
CA LEU A 173 -5.96 11.36 2.42
C LEU A 173 -4.46 11.58 2.56
N GLN A 174 -3.97 11.69 3.79
CA GLN A 174 -2.55 11.77 4.10
C GLN A 174 -2.17 10.60 5.01
N VAL A 175 -1.06 9.95 4.74
CA VAL A 175 -0.43 8.98 5.64
C VAL A 175 1.00 9.42 5.87
N GLU A 176 1.30 9.74 7.13
CA GLU A 176 2.60 10.22 7.57
C GLU A 176 3.29 9.19 8.44
N ASP A 177 4.59 9.08 8.31
CA ASP A 177 5.44 8.28 9.17
C ASP A 177 6.63 9.08 9.73
N SER A 178 7.22 8.57 10.79
CA SER A 178 8.43 9.11 11.41
C SER A 178 9.71 8.39 10.97
N GLY A 179 9.65 7.63 9.89
CA GLY A 179 10.74 6.80 9.39
C GLY A 179 11.88 7.57 8.71
N PRO A 180 12.76 6.87 7.99
CA PRO A 180 13.95 7.45 7.38
C PRO A 180 13.66 8.37 6.20
N GLY A 181 12.41 8.39 5.71
CA GLY A 181 12.05 9.11 4.48
C GLY A 181 12.45 8.36 3.22
N ILE A 182 12.19 8.97 2.07
CA ILE A 182 12.54 8.47 0.73
C ILE A 182 13.43 9.49 0.05
N ALA A 183 14.63 9.03 -0.37
CA ALA A 183 15.59 9.89 -1.06
C ALA A 183 14.98 10.51 -2.34
N PRO A 184 15.26 11.78 -2.64
CA PRO A 184 14.70 12.45 -3.82
C PRO A 184 14.88 11.68 -5.13
N ALA A 185 16.01 11.01 -5.31
CA ALA A 185 16.30 10.19 -6.49
C ALA A 185 15.43 8.91 -6.60
N GLU A 186 14.83 8.46 -5.50
CA GLU A 186 14.01 7.26 -5.45
C GLU A 186 12.50 7.55 -5.48
N ARG A 187 12.07 8.82 -5.32
CA ARG A 187 10.65 9.19 -5.19
C ARG A 187 9.76 8.81 -6.38
N GLU A 188 10.30 8.80 -7.58
CA GLU A 188 9.60 8.31 -8.77
C GLU A 188 9.71 6.78 -8.90
N LEU A 189 10.85 6.22 -8.48
CA LEU A 189 11.12 4.79 -8.61
C LEU A 189 10.28 3.94 -7.67
N VAL A 190 9.94 4.44 -6.47
CA VAL A 190 9.13 3.69 -5.49
C VAL A 190 7.72 3.36 -5.98
N PHE A 191 7.22 4.02 -7.02
CA PHE A 191 5.95 3.72 -7.67
C PHE A 191 6.07 2.69 -8.81
N GLN A 192 7.31 2.27 -9.16
CA GLN A 192 7.51 1.22 -10.16
C GLN A 192 7.24 -0.15 -9.54
N PRO A 193 6.55 -1.06 -10.25
CA PRO A 193 6.32 -2.42 -9.77
C PRO A 193 7.63 -3.12 -9.40
N PHE A 194 7.63 -3.81 -8.25
CA PHE A 194 8.74 -4.59 -7.71
C PHE A 194 9.99 -3.77 -7.32
N TYR A 195 9.97 -2.44 -7.43
CA TYR A 195 11.07 -1.61 -6.95
C TYR A 195 11.16 -1.64 -5.43
N ARG A 196 12.38 -1.71 -4.91
CA ARG A 196 12.70 -1.66 -3.49
C ARG A 196 14.01 -0.91 -3.29
N SER A 197 14.03 0.03 -2.34
CA SER A 197 15.27 0.71 -1.95
C SER A 197 16.28 -0.28 -1.38
N LEU A 198 17.51 -0.20 -1.83
CA LEU A 198 18.58 -1.09 -1.39
C LEU A 198 18.94 -0.81 0.08
N GLY A 199 19.16 -1.86 0.86
CA GLY A 199 19.67 -1.75 2.24
C GLY A 199 18.60 -1.55 3.32
N THR A 200 17.31 -1.56 3.01
CA THR A 200 16.25 -1.37 4.01
C THR A 200 16.00 -2.60 4.88
N GLY A 201 16.43 -3.80 4.46
CA GLY A 201 16.20 -5.05 5.20
C GLY A 201 14.72 -5.41 5.43
N VAL A 202 13.79 -4.61 4.90
CA VAL A 202 12.35 -4.78 5.09
C VAL A 202 11.82 -5.80 4.09
N ASP A 203 11.10 -6.81 4.55
CA ASP A 203 10.40 -7.74 3.67
C ASP A 203 9.22 -7.07 2.95
N GLY A 204 9.13 -7.21 1.64
CA GLY A 204 8.04 -6.64 0.86
C GLY A 204 8.10 -7.04 -0.61
N THR A 205 6.98 -6.96 -1.32
CA THR A 205 6.84 -7.34 -2.73
C THR A 205 7.24 -6.22 -3.70
N GLY A 206 7.27 -4.97 -3.24
CA GLY A 206 7.41 -3.80 -4.10
C GLY A 206 6.16 -3.50 -4.95
N LEU A 207 4.99 -4.02 -4.55
CA LEU A 207 3.72 -3.81 -5.27
C LEU A 207 2.77 -2.82 -4.58
N GLY A 208 2.99 -2.51 -3.29
CA GLY A 208 2.06 -1.68 -2.53
C GLY A 208 1.83 -0.29 -3.13
N LEU A 209 2.90 0.47 -3.40
CA LEU A 209 2.81 1.81 -3.98
C LEU A 209 2.34 1.83 -5.45
N PRO A 210 2.74 0.91 -6.34
CA PRO A 210 2.10 0.72 -7.64
C PRO A 210 0.58 0.53 -7.56
N ILE A 211 0.09 -0.28 -6.61
CA ILE A 211 -1.36 -0.47 -6.38
C ILE A 211 -2.03 0.83 -5.93
N VAL A 212 -1.38 1.58 -5.03
CA VAL A 212 -1.88 2.90 -4.60
C VAL A 212 -2.05 3.84 -5.79
N LEU A 213 -1.04 3.91 -6.66
CA LEU A 213 -1.06 4.78 -7.83
C LEU A 213 -2.19 4.38 -8.80
N GLU A 214 -2.31 3.09 -9.10
CA GLU A 214 -3.34 2.58 -10.00
C GLU A 214 -4.75 2.82 -9.48
N ILE A 215 -5.01 2.54 -8.19
CA ILE A 215 -6.31 2.81 -7.57
C ILE A 215 -6.62 4.32 -7.56
N ALA A 216 -5.61 5.16 -7.30
CA ALA A 216 -5.78 6.62 -7.33
C ALA A 216 -6.19 7.10 -8.74
N VAL A 217 -5.51 6.62 -9.79
CA VAL A 217 -5.85 6.95 -11.20
C VAL A 217 -7.29 6.57 -11.52
N GLN A 218 -7.76 5.39 -11.09
CA GLN A 218 -9.13 4.95 -11.30
C GLN A 218 -10.17 5.79 -10.56
N HIS A 219 -9.78 6.50 -9.53
CA HIS A 219 -10.64 7.41 -8.76
C HIS A 219 -10.41 8.88 -9.14
N ASP A 220 -9.77 9.17 -10.29
CA ASP A 220 -9.43 10.51 -10.75
C ASP A 220 -8.63 11.32 -9.70
N ALA A 221 -7.84 10.59 -8.89
CA ALA A 221 -7.01 11.14 -7.83
C ALA A 221 -5.54 11.22 -8.24
N THR A 222 -4.80 12.09 -7.57
CA THR A 222 -3.35 12.23 -7.73
C THR A 222 -2.63 11.83 -6.44
N VAL A 223 -1.46 11.22 -6.58
CA VAL A 223 -0.59 10.83 -5.46
C VAL A 223 0.65 11.69 -5.47
N SER A 224 1.01 12.24 -4.33
CA SER A 224 2.27 12.96 -4.12
C SER A 224 2.99 12.45 -2.87
N LEU A 225 4.30 12.71 -2.81
CA LEU A 225 5.20 12.26 -1.78
C LEU A 225 6.04 13.43 -1.28
N GLU A 226 6.05 13.63 0.03
CA GLU A 226 6.77 14.70 0.72
C GLU A 226 7.52 14.17 1.95
N GLU A 227 8.37 15.00 2.51
CA GLU A 227 8.96 14.78 3.83
C GLU A 227 7.97 15.25 4.92
N THR A 228 7.72 14.43 5.93
CA THR A 228 6.88 14.80 7.07
C THR A 228 7.49 15.94 7.87
N ARG A 229 8.82 15.93 8.04
CA ARG A 229 9.58 16.89 8.84
C ARG A 229 10.72 17.49 8.03
N LEU A 230 10.43 18.53 7.29
CA LEU A 230 11.37 19.19 6.39
C LEU A 230 12.65 19.60 7.15
N GLY A 231 13.82 19.19 6.64
CA GLY A 231 15.12 19.54 7.21
C GLY A 231 15.45 18.87 8.54
N LYS A 232 14.68 17.88 9.02
CA LYS A 232 14.97 17.06 10.21
C LYS A 232 15.49 15.69 9.83
N THR A 233 16.18 15.05 10.76
CA THR A 233 16.69 13.67 10.61
C THR A 233 16.16 12.84 11.78
N PRO A 234 15.42 11.76 11.54
CA PRO A 234 14.90 11.32 10.23
C PRO A 234 13.79 12.24 9.72
N PRO A 235 13.66 12.43 8.37
CA PRO A 235 12.68 13.37 7.79
C PRO A 235 11.25 12.84 7.83
N GLY A 236 11.04 11.53 7.91
CA GLY A 236 9.75 10.89 7.75
C GLY A 236 9.22 10.94 6.32
N THR A 237 8.16 10.21 6.04
CA THR A 237 7.49 10.20 4.74
C THR A 237 6.05 10.65 4.90
N ARG A 238 5.54 11.45 3.97
CA ARG A 238 4.13 11.81 3.84
C ARG A 238 3.66 11.47 2.45
N PHE A 239 2.73 10.53 2.35
CA PHE A 239 1.96 10.28 1.14
C PHE A 239 0.68 11.07 1.18
N ILE A 240 0.34 11.74 0.08
CA ILE A 240 -0.87 12.53 -0.08
C ILE A 240 -1.62 12.01 -1.29
N VAL A 241 -2.85 11.55 -1.08
CA VAL A 241 -3.79 11.20 -2.16
C VAL A 241 -4.85 12.27 -2.22
N ARG A 242 -4.93 12.96 -3.36
CA ARG A 242 -5.84 14.08 -3.59
C ARG A 242 -6.96 13.64 -4.52
N PHE A 243 -8.18 13.58 -4.00
CA PHE A 243 -9.40 13.30 -4.74
C PHE A 243 -10.07 14.62 -5.14
N VAL A 244 -10.58 14.69 -6.38
CA VAL A 244 -11.44 15.78 -6.84
C VAL A 244 -12.88 15.33 -6.62
N THR A 245 -13.66 16.07 -5.84
CA THR A 245 -15.06 15.76 -5.56
C THR A 245 -15.98 16.39 -6.61
N GLU A 246 -17.13 15.77 -6.91
CA GLU A 246 -18.05 16.25 -7.99
C GLU A 246 -18.58 17.67 -7.78
N GLN A 247 -18.60 18.18 -6.54
CA GLN A 247 -18.94 19.57 -6.28
C GLN A 247 -17.92 20.57 -6.89
N GLY A 248 -16.72 20.10 -7.26
CA GLY A 248 -15.69 20.87 -7.95
C GLY A 248 -15.78 20.88 -9.48
N ALA A 249 -16.50 19.93 -10.07
CA ALA A 249 -16.57 19.76 -11.53
C ALA A 249 -17.62 20.65 -12.23
N THR A 250 -18.53 21.27 -11.49
CA THR A 250 -19.69 22.01 -12.07
C THR A 250 -19.44 23.50 -12.34
N THR A 251 -18.21 24.03 -12.16
CA THR A 251 -17.92 25.46 -12.35
C THR A 251 -16.89 25.69 -13.47
N GLY A 252 -17.08 25.07 -14.61
CA GLY A 252 -16.22 25.22 -15.79
C GLY A 252 -16.98 25.42 -17.09
N ILE A 253 -18.16 26.10 -17.05
CA ILE A 253 -18.84 26.55 -18.27
C ILE A 253 -19.24 28.03 -18.05
N PHE A 254 -18.35 28.91 -18.43
CA PHE A 254 -18.64 30.22 -19.00
C PHE A 254 -17.46 30.64 -19.87
#